data_55fc8882eba168f2bac69b5ca9d38174
#
_entry.id   55fc8882eba168f2bac69b5ca9d38174
#
_cell.length_a   1.000
_cell.length_b   1.000
_cell.length_c   1.000
_cell.angle_alpha   90.00
_cell.angle_beta   90.00
_cell.angle_gamma   90.00
#
_symmetry.space_group_name_H-M   'P 1'
#
loop_
_entity.id
_entity.type
_entity.pdbx_description
1 polymer ?
#
loop_
_entity_poly.entity_id
_entity_poly.type
_entity_poly.pdbx_seq_one_letter_code
_entity_poly.pdbx_strand_id
1 'polypeptide(L)'
;SDNFASWGGGDAAYHNEDLTALIKAVDYISLHTYPFHDTHYNSSFWLESQKNIEHLDAKVRIELAVQSAVDYAVFQYQAVESYVESLGVQTPIHIGETGWATASENLYGTSGTQAADEYKQALYYRKMSDWTIANGVSCFYFEAFDEPWKDAPRPMGSENHFGLIDVEGTLKYALWDEYDSGVFKGMTRDDKPLKKSFNGAFEEMFSTVKLPN
;
A
#
# COMPACT_ATOMS: atom_id res chain seq x y z
N SER A 1 13.58 -11.42 -0.94
CA SER A 1 12.51 -10.52 -0.47
C SER A 1 11.37 -11.32 0.12
N ASP A 2 10.74 -10.81 1.18
CA ASP A 2 9.58 -11.47 1.83
C ASP A 2 8.92 -10.49 2.84
N ASN A 3 7.80 -10.94 3.45
CA ASN A 3 7.07 -10.18 4.45
C ASN A 3 7.84 -10.04 5.78
N PHE A 4 7.35 -9.14 6.63
CA PHE A 4 8.01 -8.81 7.91
C PHE A 4 8.11 -10.00 8.88
N ALA A 5 7.15 -10.92 8.88
CA ALA A 5 7.19 -12.08 9.76
C ALA A 5 8.35 -13.02 9.38
N SER A 6 8.53 -13.30 8.08
CA SER A 6 9.62 -14.12 7.56
C SER A 6 11.01 -13.53 7.88
N TRP A 7 11.10 -12.20 7.99
CA TRP A 7 12.34 -11.50 8.39
C TRP A 7 12.49 -11.33 9.91
N GLY A 8 11.66 -12.01 10.71
CA GLY A 8 11.75 -12.01 12.16
C GLY A 8 11.06 -10.85 12.88
N GLY A 9 10.33 -9.99 12.16
CA GLY A 9 9.58 -8.90 12.77
C GLY A 9 8.25 -9.30 13.40
N GLY A 10 7.79 -10.53 13.17
CA GLY A 10 6.50 -11.01 13.64
C GLY A 10 6.63 -12.18 14.61
N ASP A 11 6.37 -13.39 14.11
CA ASP A 11 6.31 -14.59 14.92
C ASP A 11 7.71 -15.09 15.32
N ALA A 12 7.93 -15.33 16.62
CA ALA A 12 9.14 -15.89 17.16
C ALA A 12 9.50 -17.29 16.57
N ALA A 13 8.55 -17.98 15.94
CA ALA A 13 8.83 -19.24 15.24
C ALA A 13 9.85 -19.08 14.10
N TYR A 14 9.96 -17.87 13.52
CA TYR A 14 11.00 -17.58 12.53
C TYR A 14 12.37 -17.24 13.14
N HIS A 15 12.48 -17.03 14.45
CA HIS A 15 13.75 -16.71 15.12
C HIS A 15 14.61 -17.99 15.28
N ASN A 16 15.32 -18.36 14.24
CA ASN A 16 16.15 -19.56 14.18
C ASN A 16 17.55 -19.28 13.60
N GLU A 17 18.41 -20.29 13.66
CA GLU A 17 19.80 -20.16 13.20
C GLU A 17 19.89 -19.92 11.69
N ASP A 18 18.97 -20.48 10.89
CA ASP A 18 18.97 -20.32 9.44
C ASP A 18 18.63 -18.88 9.04
N LEU A 19 17.60 -18.28 9.65
CA LEU A 19 17.28 -16.86 9.43
C LEU A 19 18.44 -15.97 9.88
N THR A 20 19.02 -16.25 11.04
CA THR A 20 20.19 -15.51 11.54
C THR A 20 21.37 -15.57 10.57
N ALA A 21 21.65 -16.75 10.02
CA ALA A 21 22.71 -16.94 9.04
C ALA A 21 22.42 -16.22 7.73
N LEU A 22 21.15 -16.26 7.26
CA LEU A 22 20.70 -15.56 6.07
C LEU A 22 20.86 -14.05 6.22
N ILE A 23 20.37 -13.46 7.32
CA ILE A 23 20.49 -12.01 7.58
C ILE A 23 21.95 -11.55 7.60
N LYS A 24 22.85 -12.36 8.14
CA LYS A 24 24.29 -12.07 8.16
C LYS A 24 24.98 -12.23 6.81
N ALA A 25 24.39 -12.95 5.87
CA ALA A 25 24.99 -13.28 4.58
C ALA A 25 24.52 -12.36 3.45
N VAL A 26 23.38 -11.69 3.57
CA VAL A 26 22.83 -10.82 2.52
C VAL A 26 23.38 -9.40 2.63
N ASP A 27 23.46 -8.71 1.49
CA ASP A 27 23.88 -7.31 1.43
C ASP A 27 22.77 -6.35 1.92
N TYR A 28 21.51 -6.74 1.79
CA TYR A 28 20.35 -6.00 2.27
C TYR A 28 19.12 -6.91 2.40
N ILE A 29 18.15 -6.47 3.18
CA ILE A 29 16.82 -7.07 3.32
C ILE A 29 15.85 -6.30 2.43
N SER A 30 15.09 -7.01 1.60
CA SER A 30 13.97 -6.48 0.84
C SER A 30 12.68 -6.90 1.55
N LEU A 31 12.10 -5.94 2.28
CA LEU A 31 10.94 -6.15 3.14
C LEU A 31 9.65 -5.83 2.39
N HIS A 32 8.65 -6.70 2.50
CA HIS A 32 7.30 -6.41 2.01
C HIS A 32 6.39 -6.01 3.19
N THR A 33 5.69 -4.89 3.04
CA THR A 33 4.69 -4.41 3.99
C THR A 33 3.37 -4.16 3.26
N TYR A 34 2.35 -4.95 3.56
CA TYR A 34 1.05 -4.84 2.88
C TYR A 34 -0.10 -4.67 3.88
N PRO A 35 -0.21 -3.51 4.55
CA PRO A 35 -1.34 -3.26 5.44
C PRO A 35 -2.70 -3.32 4.70
N PHE A 36 -2.73 -3.16 3.38
CA PHE A 36 -3.92 -3.41 2.59
C PHE A 36 -4.49 -4.82 2.83
N HIS A 37 -3.66 -5.84 2.74
CA HIS A 37 -4.06 -7.23 3.01
C HIS A 37 -4.40 -7.42 4.50
N ASP A 38 -3.66 -6.77 5.38
CA ASP A 38 -3.86 -6.82 6.81
C ASP A 38 -5.15 -6.15 7.28
N THR A 39 -5.79 -5.30 6.48
CA THR A 39 -7.16 -4.83 6.78
C THR A 39 -8.13 -5.99 6.99
N HIS A 40 -7.87 -7.16 6.37
CA HIS A 40 -8.64 -8.39 6.55
C HIS A 40 -7.95 -9.38 7.49
N TYR A 41 -6.67 -9.69 7.28
CA TYR A 41 -5.98 -10.77 8.00
C TYR A 41 -5.56 -10.38 9.42
N ASN A 42 -5.27 -9.10 9.67
CA ASN A 42 -4.85 -8.54 10.95
C ASN A 42 -5.61 -7.25 11.26
N SER A 43 -6.92 -7.28 11.12
CA SER A 43 -7.81 -6.13 10.98
C SER A 43 -7.90 -5.20 12.20
N SER A 44 -7.22 -5.49 13.31
CA SER A 44 -7.35 -4.70 14.54
C SER A 44 -7.05 -3.20 14.34
N PHE A 45 -5.96 -2.84 13.66
CA PHE A 45 -5.62 -1.44 13.39
C PHE A 45 -6.68 -0.75 12.55
N TRP A 46 -7.27 -1.47 11.57
CA TRP A 46 -8.29 -0.95 10.67
C TRP A 46 -9.62 -0.70 11.39
N LEU A 47 -10.08 -1.67 12.17
CA LEU A 47 -11.32 -1.58 12.93
C LEU A 47 -11.21 -0.62 14.13
N GLU A 48 -10.07 -0.63 14.85
CA GLU A 48 -9.85 0.28 15.98
C GLU A 48 -9.83 1.74 15.52
N SER A 49 -9.34 2.02 14.31
CA SER A 49 -9.32 3.37 13.73
C SER A 49 -10.71 4.00 13.61
N GLN A 50 -11.77 3.19 13.61
CA GLN A 50 -13.16 3.65 13.45
C GLN A 50 -13.94 3.75 14.76
N LYS A 51 -13.35 3.32 15.90
CA LYS A 51 -14.03 3.36 17.18
C LYS A 51 -14.16 4.78 17.73
N ASN A 52 -15.36 5.12 18.22
CA ASN A 52 -15.68 6.40 18.86
C ASN A 52 -15.52 7.64 17.98
N ILE A 53 -15.46 7.48 16.65
CA ILE A 53 -15.32 8.58 15.69
C ILE A 53 -16.49 8.68 14.70
N GLU A 54 -17.61 8.01 14.98
CA GLU A 54 -18.82 8.01 14.13
C GLU A 54 -19.40 9.41 13.93
N HIS A 55 -19.09 10.33 14.83
CA HIS A 55 -19.50 11.73 14.78
C HIS A 55 -18.65 12.59 13.82
N LEU A 56 -17.54 12.08 13.33
CA LEU A 56 -16.66 12.79 12.39
C LEU A 56 -17.13 12.59 10.94
N ASP A 57 -16.76 13.55 10.09
CA ASP A 57 -17.02 13.47 8.66
C ASP A 57 -16.36 12.23 8.04
N ALA A 58 -17.01 11.66 7.02
CA ALA A 58 -16.53 10.46 6.33
C ALA A 58 -15.08 10.60 5.85
N LYS A 59 -14.72 11.75 5.29
CA LYS A 59 -13.36 12.03 4.83
C LYS A 59 -12.34 11.89 5.95
N VAL A 60 -12.60 12.51 7.11
CA VAL A 60 -11.70 12.45 8.26
C VAL A 60 -11.57 11.01 8.78
N ARG A 61 -12.67 10.27 8.84
CA ARG A 61 -12.67 8.86 9.25
C ARG A 61 -11.81 8.00 8.34
N ILE A 62 -11.87 8.22 7.03
CA ILE A 62 -11.05 7.51 6.05
C ILE A 62 -9.57 7.89 6.21
N GLU A 63 -9.27 9.17 6.38
CA GLU A 63 -7.90 9.65 6.58
C GLU A 63 -7.25 9.05 7.85
N LEU A 64 -8.01 8.91 8.93
CA LEU A 64 -7.55 8.25 10.16
C LEU A 64 -7.29 6.75 9.95
N ALA A 65 -8.17 6.07 9.22
CA ALA A 65 -7.98 4.64 8.92
C ALA A 65 -6.73 4.40 8.07
N VAL A 66 -6.52 5.20 7.02
CA VAL A 66 -5.32 5.08 6.19
C VAL A 66 -4.07 5.48 6.98
N GLN A 67 -4.15 6.46 7.90
CA GLN A 67 -3.03 6.75 8.79
C GLN A 67 -2.68 5.55 9.66
N SER A 68 -3.67 4.86 10.25
CA SER A 68 -3.44 3.63 11.02
C SER A 68 -2.80 2.53 10.17
N ALA A 69 -3.13 2.44 8.87
CA ALA A 69 -2.50 1.50 7.96
C ALA A 69 -1.02 1.85 7.69
N VAL A 70 -0.72 3.14 7.53
CA VAL A 70 0.67 3.62 7.41
C VAL A 70 1.47 3.31 8.68
N ASP A 71 0.89 3.63 9.86
CA ASP A 71 1.52 3.35 11.15
C ASP A 71 1.79 1.85 11.33
N TYR A 72 0.90 1.00 10.81
CA TYR A 72 1.09 -0.44 10.85
C TYR A 72 2.21 -0.92 9.90
N ALA A 73 2.33 -0.35 8.70
CA ALA A 73 3.45 -0.63 7.80
C ALA A 73 4.80 -0.19 8.43
N VAL A 74 4.81 0.97 9.08
CA VAL A 74 5.99 1.47 9.81
C VAL A 74 6.35 0.55 10.98
N PHE A 75 5.35 0.09 11.72
CA PHE A 75 5.56 -0.92 12.79
C PHE A 75 6.19 -2.20 12.23
N GLN A 76 5.70 -2.72 11.10
CA GLN A 76 6.28 -3.90 10.45
C GLN A 76 7.76 -3.69 10.09
N TYR A 77 8.10 -2.53 9.53
CA TYR A 77 9.49 -2.17 9.23
C TYR A 77 10.37 -2.12 10.50
N GLN A 78 9.92 -1.39 11.52
CA GLN A 78 10.66 -1.23 12.77
C GLN A 78 10.82 -2.54 13.55
N ALA A 79 9.86 -3.45 13.44
CA ALA A 79 9.95 -4.77 14.06
C ALA A 79 11.08 -5.59 13.45
N VAL A 80 11.26 -5.56 12.11
CA VAL A 80 12.39 -6.23 11.44
C VAL A 80 13.70 -5.54 11.80
N GLU A 81 13.75 -4.20 11.79
CA GLU A 81 14.94 -3.42 12.17
C GLU A 81 15.41 -3.81 13.59
N SER A 82 14.49 -3.82 14.55
CA SER A 82 14.78 -4.21 15.94
C SER A 82 15.30 -5.65 16.06
N TYR A 83 14.74 -6.56 15.25
CA TYR A 83 15.24 -7.94 15.24
C TYR A 83 16.66 -8.03 14.67
N VAL A 84 16.94 -7.39 13.55
CA VAL A 84 18.28 -7.33 12.93
C VAL A 84 19.30 -6.76 13.90
N GLU A 85 18.97 -5.64 14.57
CA GLU A 85 19.83 -5.03 15.60
C GLU A 85 20.10 -6.00 16.78
N SER A 86 19.09 -6.76 17.20
CA SER A 86 19.24 -7.76 18.28
C SER A 86 20.25 -8.87 17.96
N LEU A 87 20.49 -9.14 16.67
CA LEU A 87 21.51 -10.08 16.19
C LEU A 87 22.92 -9.51 16.16
N GLY A 88 23.08 -8.22 16.51
CA GLY A 88 24.36 -7.52 16.51
C GLY A 88 24.89 -7.21 15.09
N VAL A 89 24.02 -7.11 14.10
CA VAL A 89 24.35 -6.77 12.71
C VAL A 89 23.64 -5.50 12.27
N GLN A 90 24.15 -4.88 11.20
CA GLN A 90 23.60 -3.65 10.61
C GLN A 90 23.27 -3.87 9.13
N THR A 91 22.57 -4.98 8.83
CA THR A 91 22.14 -5.27 7.47
C THR A 91 21.08 -4.25 7.05
N PRO A 92 21.30 -3.47 5.96
CA PRO A 92 20.34 -2.47 5.50
C PRO A 92 19.00 -3.09 5.16
N ILE A 93 17.93 -2.35 5.45
CA ILE A 93 16.56 -2.78 5.14
C ILE A 93 15.96 -1.72 4.20
N HIS A 94 15.36 -2.17 3.11
CA HIS A 94 14.52 -1.33 2.29
C HIS A 94 13.12 -1.95 2.15
N ILE A 95 12.12 -1.13 1.90
CA ILE A 95 10.79 -1.62 1.58
C ILE A 95 10.80 -2.00 0.09
N GLY A 96 10.90 -3.31 -0.17
CA GLY A 96 10.94 -3.86 -1.52
C GLY A 96 9.58 -3.91 -2.19
N GLU A 97 8.52 -3.98 -1.37
CA GLU A 97 7.14 -3.86 -1.84
C GLU A 97 6.25 -3.28 -0.75
N THR A 98 5.42 -2.34 -1.16
CA THR A 98 4.24 -1.87 -0.42
C THR A 98 3.23 -1.32 -1.42
N GLY A 99 1.94 -1.46 -1.16
CA GLY A 99 0.94 -1.00 -2.12
C GLY A 99 -0.49 -1.05 -1.60
N TRP A 100 -1.40 -0.55 -2.42
CA TRP A 100 -2.83 -0.46 -2.10
C TRP A 100 -3.66 -0.64 -3.36
N ALA A 101 -4.58 -1.62 -3.38
CA ALA A 101 -5.46 -1.84 -4.53
C ALA A 101 -6.64 -0.86 -4.56
N THR A 102 -7.06 -0.49 -5.76
CA THR A 102 -8.18 0.45 -5.98
C THR A 102 -9.53 -0.24 -6.19
N ALA A 103 -9.53 -1.54 -6.44
CA ALA A 103 -10.75 -2.33 -6.58
C ALA A 103 -10.59 -3.71 -5.94
N SER A 104 -11.69 -4.25 -5.45
CA SER A 104 -11.79 -5.63 -4.97
C SER A 104 -13.25 -6.01 -4.87
N GLU A 105 -13.58 -7.26 -5.21
CA GLU A 105 -14.94 -7.77 -5.11
C GLU A 105 -15.28 -8.42 -3.77
N ASN A 106 -14.34 -8.93 -3.01
CA ASN A 106 -14.60 -9.74 -1.81
C ASN A 106 -14.03 -9.09 -0.56
N LEU A 107 -12.90 -9.61 -0.07
CA LEU A 107 -12.31 -9.32 1.24
C LEU A 107 -12.08 -7.83 1.50
N TYR A 108 -11.75 -7.06 0.45
CA TYR A 108 -11.39 -5.64 0.54
C TYR A 108 -12.43 -4.72 -0.14
N GLY A 109 -13.46 -5.31 -0.75
CA GLY A 109 -14.57 -4.62 -1.39
C GLY A 109 -15.76 -4.37 -0.45
N THR A 110 -16.93 -4.14 -1.04
CA THR A 110 -18.16 -3.77 -0.32
C THR A 110 -18.67 -4.82 0.66
N SER A 111 -18.36 -6.09 0.44
CA SER A 111 -18.74 -7.20 1.35
C SER A 111 -17.69 -7.48 2.43
N GLY A 112 -16.54 -6.81 2.39
CA GLY A 112 -15.43 -6.99 3.30
C GLY A 112 -15.03 -5.70 4.02
N THR A 113 -13.73 -5.42 4.05
CA THR A 113 -13.15 -4.30 4.82
C THR A 113 -13.35 -2.93 4.21
N GLN A 114 -13.85 -2.86 2.98
CA GLN A 114 -14.04 -1.62 2.20
C GLN A 114 -12.74 -0.80 2.06
N ALA A 115 -11.61 -1.50 2.00
CA ALA A 115 -10.29 -0.87 1.87
C ALA A 115 -10.00 -0.40 0.44
N ALA A 116 -10.55 -1.09 -0.58
CA ALA A 116 -10.19 -0.87 -1.98
C ALA A 116 -10.95 0.32 -2.60
N ASP A 117 -10.26 1.42 -2.85
CA ASP A 117 -10.67 2.54 -3.71
C ASP A 117 -9.48 3.48 -4.01
N GLU A 118 -9.65 4.36 -5.01
CA GLU A 118 -8.60 5.28 -5.45
C GLU A 118 -8.23 6.33 -4.40
N TYR A 119 -9.18 6.77 -3.56
CA TYR A 119 -8.90 7.76 -2.54
C TYR A 119 -7.98 7.23 -1.45
N LYS A 120 -8.26 6.01 -0.96
CA LYS A 120 -7.42 5.34 0.05
C LYS A 120 -6.04 4.97 -0.54
N GLN A 121 -5.99 4.50 -1.79
CA GLN A 121 -4.71 4.27 -2.48
C GLN A 121 -3.86 5.54 -2.50
N ALA A 122 -4.44 6.68 -2.90
CA ALA A 122 -3.72 7.94 -2.99
C ALA A 122 -3.22 8.43 -1.63
N LEU A 123 -4.06 8.33 -0.59
CA LEU A 123 -3.64 8.68 0.77
C LEU A 123 -2.49 7.80 1.26
N TYR A 124 -2.60 6.48 1.05
CA TYR A 124 -1.56 5.54 1.44
C TYR A 124 -0.25 5.80 0.70
N TYR A 125 -0.32 5.94 -0.63
CA TYR A 125 0.84 6.26 -1.47
C TYR A 125 1.58 7.51 -1.01
N ARG A 126 0.86 8.62 -0.82
CA ARG A 126 1.45 9.90 -0.41
C ARG A 126 2.05 9.82 0.99
N LYS A 127 1.33 9.28 1.96
CA LYS A 127 1.80 9.17 3.34
C LYS A 127 3.00 8.22 3.49
N MET A 128 3.03 7.09 2.78
CA MET A 128 4.19 6.19 2.75
C MET A 128 5.39 6.86 2.09
N SER A 129 5.19 7.58 0.98
CA SER A 129 6.24 8.37 0.34
C SER A 129 6.81 9.41 1.29
N ASP A 130 5.97 10.17 1.98
CA ASP A 130 6.40 11.18 2.94
C ASP A 130 7.23 10.55 4.07
N TRP A 131 6.76 9.43 4.64
CA TRP A 131 7.46 8.74 5.71
C TRP A 131 8.81 8.19 5.26
N THR A 132 8.86 7.54 4.11
CA THR A 132 10.11 6.93 3.59
C THR A 132 11.14 8.00 3.24
N ILE A 133 10.74 9.11 2.65
CA ILE A 133 11.61 10.26 2.36
C ILE A 133 12.14 10.88 3.66
N ALA A 134 11.27 11.11 4.64
CA ALA A 134 11.65 11.73 5.91
C ALA A 134 12.64 10.87 6.72
N ASN A 135 12.56 9.54 6.57
CA ASN A 135 13.43 8.59 7.31
C ASN A 135 14.58 8.02 6.47
N GLY A 136 14.74 8.45 5.22
CA GLY A 136 15.80 7.96 4.33
C GLY A 136 15.68 6.48 3.97
N VAL A 137 14.45 5.93 3.98
CA VAL A 137 14.17 4.54 3.65
C VAL A 137 13.90 4.41 2.16
N SER A 138 14.62 3.53 1.47
CA SER A 138 14.30 3.18 0.09
C SER A 138 13.00 2.38 0.03
N CYS A 139 12.12 2.74 -0.90
CA CYS A 139 10.81 2.10 -1.04
C CYS A 139 10.42 1.93 -2.51
N PHE A 140 10.03 0.72 -2.88
CA PHE A 140 9.36 0.43 -4.14
C PHE A 140 7.87 0.29 -3.91
N TYR A 141 7.10 1.23 -4.44
CA TYR A 141 5.65 1.16 -4.38
C TYR A 141 5.12 0.18 -5.44
N PHE A 142 4.30 -0.73 -5.03
CA PHE A 142 3.67 -1.73 -5.85
C PHE A 142 2.23 -1.30 -6.15
N GLU A 143 1.89 -0.90 -7.42
CA GLU A 143 2.78 -0.98 -8.56
C GLU A 143 2.51 0.16 -9.54
N ALA A 144 3.30 0.30 -10.61
CA ALA A 144 3.12 1.37 -11.59
C ALA A 144 1.85 1.21 -12.44
N PHE A 145 1.58 -0.02 -12.92
CA PHE A 145 0.45 -0.32 -13.81
C PHE A 145 -0.40 -1.46 -13.24
N ASP A 146 -1.70 -1.40 -13.49
CA ASP A 146 -2.58 -2.53 -13.25
C ASP A 146 -2.16 -3.76 -14.07
N GLU A 147 -2.25 -4.94 -13.46
CA GLU A 147 -1.85 -6.21 -14.07
C GLU A 147 -3.03 -7.20 -14.15
N PRO A 148 -3.98 -7.03 -15.08
CA PRO A 148 -5.22 -7.80 -15.13
C PRO A 148 -5.02 -9.30 -15.39
N TRP A 149 -3.80 -9.72 -15.67
CA TRP A 149 -3.41 -11.12 -15.82
C TRP A 149 -3.09 -11.84 -14.51
N LYS A 150 -2.80 -11.11 -13.42
CA LYS A 150 -2.43 -11.71 -12.11
C LYS A 150 -3.56 -12.55 -11.53
N ASP A 151 -4.78 -12.07 -11.67
CA ASP A 151 -5.99 -12.78 -11.23
C ASP A 151 -7.05 -12.76 -12.35
N ALA A 152 -6.65 -13.18 -13.54
CA ALA A 152 -7.50 -13.16 -14.73
C ALA A 152 -8.87 -13.85 -14.57
N PRO A 153 -9.01 -14.93 -13.76
CA PRO A 153 -10.32 -15.54 -13.50
C PRO A 153 -11.26 -14.65 -12.69
N ARG A 154 -10.73 -13.65 -11.97
CA ARG A 154 -11.51 -12.69 -11.16
C ARG A 154 -11.13 -11.26 -11.56
N PRO A 155 -11.72 -10.69 -12.62
CA PRO A 155 -11.37 -9.37 -13.14
C PRO A 155 -11.41 -8.24 -12.09
N MET A 156 -12.26 -8.38 -11.07
CA MET A 156 -12.34 -7.45 -9.94
C MET A 156 -11.55 -7.93 -8.71
N GLY A 157 -10.65 -8.91 -8.86
CA GLY A 157 -9.72 -9.32 -7.80
C GLY A 157 -8.70 -8.22 -7.52
N SER A 158 -8.35 -8.00 -6.25
CA SER A 158 -7.45 -6.92 -5.84
C SER A 158 -6.10 -6.96 -6.54
N GLU A 159 -5.58 -8.16 -6.82
CA GLU A 159 -4.27 -8.36 -7.47
C GLU A 159 -4.16 -7.71 -8.86
N ASN A 160 -5.30 -7.46 -9.51
CA ASN A 160 -5.35 -6.81 -10.83
C ASN A 160 -5.31 -5.28 -10.76
N HIS A 161 -5.40 -4.67 -9.55
CA HIS A 161 -5.74 -3.25 -9.39
C HIS A 161 -4.81 -2.48 -8.46
N PHE A 162 -3.57 -2.93 -8.25
CA PHE A 162 -2.58 -2.22 -7.45
C PHE A 162 -1.92 -1.04 -8.17
N GLY A 163 -1.98 -1.00 -9.49
CA GLY A 163 -1.36 0.04 -10.30
C GLY A 163 -1.77 1.46 -9.92
N LEU A 164 -0.87 2.40 -10.09
CA LEU A 164 -1.16 3.85 -10.06
C LEU A 164 -1.74 4.33 -11.40
N ILE A 165 -1.54 3.55 -12.44
CA ILE A 165 -2.02 3.77 -13.82
C ILE A 165 -2.70 2.48 -14.28
N ASP A 166 -3.86 2.57 -14.92
CA ASP A 166 -4.47 1.40 -15.55
C ASP A 166 -3.77 1.00 -16.87
N VAL A 167 -4.14 -0.14 -17.42
CA VAL A 167 -3.53 -0.64 -18.67
C VAL A 167 -3.83 0.23 -19.89
N GLU A 168 -4.83 1.10 -19.83
CA GLU A 168 -5.23 2.02 -20.90
C GLU A 168 -4.55 3.40 -20.80
N GLY A 169 -3.78 3.65 -19.75
CA GLY A 169 -3.11 4.93 -19.50
C GLY A 169 -3.98 5.93 -18.72
N THR A 170 -4.96 5.42 -17.93
CA THR A 170 -5.71 6.27 -17.00
C THR A 170 -4.94 6.39 -15.69
N LEU A 171 -4.57 7.61 -15.34
CA LEU A 171 -3.91 7.95 -14.08
C LEU A 171 -4.93 7.98 -12.95
N LYS A 172 -4.71 7.15 -11.94
CA LYS A 172 -5.57 7.11 -10.75
C LYS A 172 -5.33 8.35 -9.87
N TYR A 173 -6.20 8.61 -8.91
CA TYR A 173 -6.19 9.83 -8.09
C TYR A 173 -4.84 10.11 -7.42
N ALA A 174 -4.07 9.08 -7.15
CA ALA A 174 -2.71 9.21 -6.60
C ALA A 174 -1.79 10.11 -7.44
N LEU A 175 -1.97 10.14 -8.76
CA LEU A 175 -1.11 10.84 -9.73
C LEU A 175 -1.74 12.08 -10.38
N TRP A 176 -2.88 12.57 -9.86
CA TRP A 176 -3.54 13.72 -10.49
C TRP A 176 -2.75 15.02 -10.35
N ASP A 177 -2.06 15.21 -9.23
CA ASP A 177 -1.25 16.41 -8.99
C ASP A 177 -0.03 16.43 -9.91
N GLU A 178 0.60 15.27 -10.14
CA GLU A 178 1.72 15.09 -11.08
C GLU A 178 1.27 15.34 -12.53
N TYR A 179 0.05 14.90 -12.87
CA TYR A 179 -0.52 15.18 -14.18
C TYR A 179 -0.74 16.70 -14.39
N ASP A 180 -1.33 17.37 -13.41
CA ASP A 180 -1.60 18.82 -13.47
C ASP A 180 -0.31 19.64 -13.48
N SER A 181 0.74 19.18 -12.81
CA SER A 181 2.06 19.82 -12.84
C SER A 181 2.83 19.58 -14.15
N GLY A 182 2.31 18.71 -15.04
CA GLY A 182 2.87 18.43 -16.36
C GLY A 182 3.97 17.37 -16.38
N VAL A 183 4.15 16.59 -15.32
CA VAL A 183 5.12 15.48 -15.27
C VAL A 183 4.92 14.51 -16.43
N PHE A 184 3.67 14.26 -16.82
CA PHE A 184 3.32 13.32 -17.89
C PHE A 184 3.15 13.98 -19.27
N LYS A 185 3.56 15.24 -19.42
CA LYS A 185 3.35 15.97 -20.69
C LYS A 185 4.06 15.28 -21.87
N GLY A 186 3.29 14.94 -22.88
CA GLY A 186 3.77 14.27 -24.10
C GLY A 186 3.93 12.77 -23.96
N MET A 187 3.66 12.19 -22.80
CA MET A 187 3.62 10.74 -22.63
C MET A 187 2.30 10.18 -23.18
N THR A 188 2.38 9.00 -23.78
CA THR A 188 1.22 8.30 -24.34
C THR A 188 1.25 6.83 -23.92
N ARG A 189 0.08 6.21 -23.92
CA ARG A 189 -0.09 4.75 -23.87
C ARG A 189 -0.79 4.30 -25.15
N ASP A 190 -0.14 3.43 -25.94
CA ASP A 190 -0.65 2.98 -27.24
C ASP A 190 -1.08 4.15 -28.15
N ASP A 191 -0.20 5.16 -28.28
CA ASP A 191 -0.41 6.40 -29.03
C ASP A 191 -1.58 7.28 -28.52
N LYS A 192 -2.21 6.96 -27.39
CA LYS A 192 -3.25 7.76 -26.78
C LYS A 192 -2.68 8.60 -25.62
N PRO A 193 -3.08 9.87 -25.48
CA PRO A 193 -2.68 10.69 -24.35
C PRO A 193 -3.14 10.06 -23.02
N LEU A 194 -2.31 10.18 -21.99
CA LEU A 194 -2.72 9.84 -20.64
C LEU A 194 -3.86 10.76 -20.18
N LYS A 195 -4.73 10.24 -19.32
CA LYS A 195 -5.89 10.98 -18.79
C LYS A 195 -6.08 10.66 -17.32
N LYS A 196 -6.73 11.54 -16.57
CA LYS A 196 -7.12 11.26 -15.19
C LYS A 196 -8.36 10.35 -15.14
N SER A 197 -8.42 9.47 -14.14
CA SER A 197 -9.65 8.76 -13.79
C SER A 197 -10.76 9.77 -13.47
N PHE A 198 -12.01 9.35 -13.60
CA PHE A 198 -13.19 10.22 -13.38
C PHE A 198 -13.12 11.58 -14.14
N ASN A 199 -12.39 11.65 -15.25
CA ASN A 199 -12.10 12.89 -15.98
C ASN A 199 -11.57 14.04 -15.10
N GLY A 200 -10.93 13.72 -13.98
CA GLY A 200 -10.42 14.67 -12.99
C GLY A 200 -11.51 15.26 -12.07
N ALA A 201 -12.71 14.69 -12.04
CA ALA A 201 -13.80 15.13 -11.17
C ALA A 201 -13.68 14.49 -9.77
N PHE A 202 -13.11 15.23 -8.81
CA PHE A 202 -12.89 14.75 -7.44
C PHE A 202 -14.19 14.28 -6.76
N GLU A 203 -15.27 15.06 -6.87
CA GLU A 203 -16.55 14.73 -6.23
C GLU A 203 -17.15 13.43 -6.79
N GLU A 204 -16.96 13.17 -8.08
CA GLU A 204 -17.40 11.92 -8.71
C GLU A 204 -16.60 10.73 -8.15
N MET A 205 -15.28 10.85 -8.13
CA MET A 205 -14.40 9.83 -7.54
C MET A 205 -14.74 9.60 -6.06
N PHE A 206 -14.84 10.68 -5.27
CA PHE A 206 -15.09 10.58 -3.83
C PHE A 206 -16.48 9.99 -3.50
N SER A 207 -17.47 10.17 -4.38
CA SER A 207 -18.80 9.56 -4.21
C SER A 207 -18.79 8.02 -4.24
N THR A 208 -17.75 7.42 -4.82
CA THR A 208 -17.56 5.95 -4.86
C THR A 208 -16.90 5.40 -3.60
N VAL A 209 -16.26 6.26 -2.82
CA VAL A 209 -15.48 5.87 -1.63
C VAL A 209 -16.39 5.40 -0.50
N LYS A 210 -15.99 4.32 0.16
CA LYS A 210 -16.73 3.75 1.30
C LYS A 210 -15.96 3.92 2.59
N LEU A 211 -16.70 4.02 3.69
CA LEU A 211 -16.09 4.00 5.02
C LEU A 211 -15.49 2.63 5.30
N PRO A 212 -14.36 2.58 6.03
CA PRO A 212 -13.80 1.34 6.55
C PRO A 212 -14.82 0.51 7.34
N ASN A 213 -14.79 -0.80 7.17
CA ASN A 213 -15.70 -1.76 7.81
C ASN A 213 -14.90 -2.93 8.37
#